data_50646b41a1addae06d2f061bff4a22d8
#
_entry.id   50646b41a1addae06d2f061bff4a22d8
#
_cell.length_a   1.000
_cell.length_b   1.000
_cell.length_c   1.000
_cell.angle_alpha   90.00
_cell.angle_beta   90.00
_cell.angle_gamma   90.00
#
_symmetry.space_group_name_H-M   'P 1'
#
loop_
_entity.id
_entity.type
_entity.pdbx_description
1 polymer ?
#
loop_
_entity_poly.entity_id
_entity_poly.type
_entity_poly.pdbx_seq_one_letter_code
_entity_poly.pdbx_strand_id
1 'polypeptide(L)'
;MVITSMKRMNKHVEDTRDQIINTLQILHECGLSRITKDIAVVCNQDTEILTWDNHVPGRHNAGKSFTTLNQYISIYETGAYHCILFDGSIIRVFFKFRKNILLQESLLYWPSPILIPEEDVDELGIREAVNMYFSDINILNRKVAMRSPFR
;
A
#
# COMPACT_ATOMS: atom_id res chain seq x y z
N MET A 1 -1.97 -38.87 4.12
CA MET A 1 -2.35 -37.60 4.80
C MET A 1 -1.07 -36.81 5.04
N VAL A 2 -0.77 -35.87 4.19
CA VAL A 2 0.41 -35.02 4.37
C VAL A 2 -0.03 -33.88 5.32
N ILE A 3 0.40 -33.99 6.57
CA ILE A 3 0.25 -32.88 7.52
C ILE A 3 1.36 -31.88 7.11
N THR A 4 0.97 -30.88 6.32
CA THR A 4 1.83 -29.73 6.10
C THR A 4 1.92 -29.01 7.44
N SER A 5 2.99 -29.23 8.17
CA SER A 5 3.33 -28.48 9.36
C SER A 5 3.35 -27.01 8.97
N MET A 6 2.31 -26.26 9.33
CA MET A 6 2.34 -24.79 9.23
C MET A 6 3.50 -24.33 10.11
N LYS A 7 4.60 -23.95 9.46
CA LYS A 7 5.76 -23.40 10.16
C LYS A 7 5.27 -22.18 10.93
N ARG A 8 5.34 -22.26 12.25
CA ARG A 8 4.93 -21.16 13.11
C ARG A 8 5.81 -19.94 12.79
N MET A 9 5.18 -18.80 12.56
CA MET A 9 5.86 -17.53 12.34
C MET A 9 6.77 -17.21 13.54
N ASN A 10 7.97 -16.71 13.27
CA ASN A 10 8.87 -16.26 14.32
C ASN A 10 8.23 -15.09 15.10
N LYS A 11 8.47 -15.06 16.40
CA LYS A 11 7.82 -14.09 17.28
C LYS A 11 8.08 -12.64 16.87
N HIS A 12 9.29 -12.32 16.46
CA HIS A 12 9.66 -10.95 16.04
C HIS A 12 8.88 -10.51 14.80
N VAL A 13 8.69 -11.41 13.86
CA VAL A 13 7.88 -11.18 12.65
C VAL A 13 6.42 -11.00 13.01
N GLU A 14 5.90 -11.84 13.89
CA GLU A 14 4.53 -11.77 14.40
C GLU A 14 4.27 -10.43 15.12
N ASP A 15 5.17 -10.03 16.02
CA ASP A 15 5.07 -8.75 16.72
C ASP A 15 5.11 -7.56 15.76
N THR A 16 5.97 -7.59 14.76
CA THR A 16 6.04 -6.55 13.72
C THR A 16 4.74 -6.48 12.93
N ARG A 17 4.23 -7.62 12.49
CA ARG A 17 2.94 -7.71 11.80
C ARG A 17 1.82 -7.10 12.63
N ASP A 18 1.72 -7.47 13.88
CA ASP A 18 0.66 -7.02 14.79
C ASP A 18 0.74 -5.51 15.02
N GLN A 19 1.93 -4.94 15.14
CA GLN A 19 2.13 -3.49 15.23
C GLN A 19 1.67 -2.75 13.97
N ILE A 20 1.97 -3.29 12.79
CA ILE A 20 1.52 -2.72 11.52
C ILE A 20 0.00 -2.78 11.42
N ILE A 21 -0.61 -3.91 11.71
CA ILE A 21 -2.07 -4.08 11.69
C ILE A 21 -2.72 -3.07 12.64
N ASN A 22 -2.21 -2.94 13.86
CA ASN A 22 -2.73 -1.99 14.83
C ASN A 22 -2.62 -0.54 14.33
N THR A 23 -1.51 -0.18 13.72
CA THR A 23 -1.30 1.16 13.14
C THR A 23 -2.30 1.45 12.01
N LEU A 24 -2.48 0.49 11.09
CA LEU A 24 -3.45 0.63 10.00
C LEU A 24 -4.89 0.74 10.51
N GLN A 25 -5.22 0.00 11.57
CA GLN A 25 -6.52 0.08 12.22
C GLN A 25 -6.77 1.46 12.85
N ILE A 26 -5.78 2.03 13.53
CA ILE A 26 -5.86 3.38 14.08
C ILE A 26 -6.12 4.42 12.98
N LEU A 27 -5.40 4.33 11.86
CA LEU A 27 -5.62 5.21 10.72
C LEU A 27 -7.06 5.11 10.17
N HIS A 28 -7.60 3.90 10.16
CA HIS A 28 -8.98 3.66 9.74
C HIS A 28 -9.99 4.24 10.74
N GLU A 29 -9.83 3.98 12.02
CA GLU A 29 -10.72 4.46 13.08
C GLU A 29 -10.71 5.99 13.20
N CYS A 30 -9.57 6.63 12.92
CA CYS A 30 -9.47 8.10 12.87
C CYS A 30 -10.04 8.73 11.58
N GLY A 31 -10.55 7.93 10.64
CA GLY A 31 -11.08 8.41 9.37
C GLY A 31 -10.02 8.84 8.36
N LEU A 32 -8.74 8.64 8.64
CA LEU A 32 -7.64 8.98 7.73
C LEU A 32 -7.51 7.97 6.59
N SER A 33 -7.76 6.69 6.85
CA SER A 33 -7.76 5.64 5.84
C SER A 33 -9.17 5.36 5.35
N ARG A 34 -9.34 5.32 4.03
CA ARG A 34 -10.60 4.98 3.35
C ARG A 34 -10.62 3.53 2.87
N ILE A 35 -9.46 2.97 2.58
CA ILE A 35 -9.28 1.56 2.26
C ILE A 35 -8.10 1.05 3.07
N THR A 36 -8.31 -0.06 3.78
CA THR A 36 -7.27 -0.76 4.51
C THR A 36 -7.30 -2.23 4.09
N LYS A 37 -6.15 -2.77 3.75
CA LYS A 37 -5.97 -4.16 3.34
C LYS A 37 -5.13 -4.92 4.37
N ASP A 38 -5.33 -6.22 4.41
CA ASP A 38 -4.53 -7.10 5.25
C ASP A 38 -3.09 -7.17 4.77
N ILE A 39 -2.19 -7.50 5.70
CA ILE A 39 -0.79 -7.75 5.41
C ILE A 39 -0.65 -9.18 4.94
N ALA A 40 -0.05 -9.36 3.77
CA ALA A 40 0.34 -10.67 3.27
C ALA A 40 1.64 -11.13 3.94
N VAL A 41 1.69 -12.40 4.30
CA VAL A 41 2.87 -13.05 4.87
C VAL A 41 3.33 -14.13 3.91
N VAL A 42 4.57 -14.01 3.45
CA VAL A 42 5.20 -14.99 2.57
C VAL A 42 6.36 -15.65 3.30
N CYS A 43 6.25 -16.96 3.51
CA CYS A 43 7.29 -17.75 4.17
C CYS A 43 8.00 -18.62 3.12
N ASN A 44 9.28 -18.39 2.94
CA ASN A 44 10.16 -19.23 2.16
C ASN A 44 11.19 -19.84 3.12
N GLN A 45 11.72 -21.00 2.83
CA GLN A 45 12.71 -21.73 3.64
C GLN A 45 13.21 -21.02 4.92
N ASP A 46 14.09 -20.03 4.78
CA ASP A 46 14.70 -19.28 5.87
C ASP A 46 14.21 -17.84 5.99
N THR A 47 13.39 -17.37 5.04
CA THR A 47 12.93 -15.97 5.00
C THR A 47 11.44 -15.87 5.23
N GLU A 48 11.05 -14.79 5.92
CA GLU A 48 9.67 -14.38 6.16
C GLU A 48 9.52 -12.95 5.68
N ILE A 49 8.48 -12.69 4.88
CA ILE A 49 8.24 -11.39 4.26
C ILE A 49 6.85 -10.93 4.64
N LEU A 50 6.76 -9.72 5.19
CA LEU A 50 5.51 -8.99 5.37
C LEU A 50 5.35 -8.03 4.21
N THR A 51 4.28 -8.16 3.46
CA THR A 51 4.10 -7.45 2.20
C THR A 51 2.61 -7.26 1.86
N TRP A 52 2.30 -6.87 0.64
CA TRP A 52 0.93 -6.71 0.12
C TRP A 52 0.52 -7.92 -0.71
N ASP A 53 -0.77 -8.02 -0.97
CA ASP A 53 -1.33 -9.05 -1.83
C ASP A 53 -0.72 -9.00 -3.23
N ASN A 54 -0.55 -10.17 -3.86
CA ASN A 54 0.00 -10.30 -5.21
C ASN A 54 1.42 -9.77 -5.39
N HIS A 55 2.15 -9.60 -4.29
CA HIS A 55 3.56 -9.25 -4.39
C HIS A 55 4.33 -10.39 -5.08
N VAL A 56 4.99 -10.06 -6.19
CA VAL A 56 5.86 -10.99 -6.93
C VAL A 56 7.31 -10.70 -6.57
N PRO A 57 8.04 -11.67 -5.98
CA PRO A 57 9.46 -11.50 -5.70
C PRO A 57 10.24 -11.10 -6.96
N GLY A 58 11.13 -10.11 -6.83
CA GLY A 58 11.93 -9.59 -7.94
C GLY A 58 11.28 -8.46 -8.76
N ARG A 59 9.98 -8.20 -8.60
CA ARG A 59 9.30 -7.03 -9.18
C ARG A 59 9.13 -5.87 -8.19
N HIS A 60 9.90 -5.92 -7.13
CA HIS A 60 9.81 -4.92 -6.09
C HIS A 60 10.56 -3.65 -6.51
N ASN A 61 9.81 -2.57 -6.70
CA ASN A 61 10.36 -1.25 -7.02
C ASN A 61 10.62 -0.42 -5.75
N ALA A 62 11.22 -1.00 -4.72
CA ALA A 62 11.48 -0.33 -3.43
C ALA A 62 12.49 0.77 -3.56
N GLY A 63 12.85 1.37 -4.44
CA GLY A 63 13.83 2.46 -4.52
C GLY A 63 13.66 3.40 -5.69
N LYS A 64 12.66 3.16 -6.52
CA LYS A 64 12.39 4.07 -7.64
C LYS A 64 11.53 5.22 -7.16
N SER A 65 11.94 6.42 -7.44
CA SER A 65 11.11 7.60 -7.26
C SER A 65 9.89 7.48 -8.17
N PHE A 66 8.73 7.43 -7.55
CA PHE A 66 7.47 7.35 -8.26
C PHE A 66 7.06 8.76 -8.65
N THR A 67 7.27 9.11 -9.88
CA THR A 67 7.08 10.48 -10.37
C THR A 67 5.96 10.58 -11.39
N THR A 68 5.40 9.45 -11.84
CA THR A 68 4.41 9.47 -12.91
C THR A 68 3.02 9.05 -12.43
N LEU A 69 2.02 9.68 -13.02
CA LEU A 69 0.61 9.34 -12.84
C LEU A 69 0.34 7.85 -13.16
N ASN A 70 0.96 7.34 -14.22
CA ASN A 70 0.77 5.95 -14.63
C ASN A 70 1.26 4.95 -13.59
N GLN A 71 2.33 5.26 -12.88
CA GLN A 71 2.84 4.42 -11.79
C GLN A 71 1.87 4.40 -10.61
N TYR A 72 1.31 5.55 -10.23
CA TYR A 72 0.28 5.62 -9.21
C TYR A 72 -0.96 4.79 -9.58
N ILE A 73 -1.47 4.98 -10.80
CA ILE A 73 -2.63 4.24 -11.31
C ILE A 73 -2.34 2.74 -11.31
N SER A 74 -1.17 2.32 -11.75
CA SER A 74 -0.77 0.90 -11.77
C SER A 74 -0.80 0.28 -10.37
N ILE A 75 -0.28 0.95 -9.36
CA ILE A 75 -0.33 0.46 -7.98
C ILE A 75 -1.75 0.46 -7.44
N TYR A 76 -2.51 1.51 -7.71
CA TYR A 76 -3.90 1.61 -7.30
C TYR A 76 -4.74 0.48 -7.89
N GLU A 77 -4.65 0.23 -9.19
CA GLU A 77 -5.43 -0.79 -9.90
C GLU A 77 -5.00 -2.22 -9.54
N THR A 78 -3.71 -2.46 -9.37
CA THR A 78 -3.19 -3.78 -8.99
C THR A 78 -3.40 -4.12 -7.52
N GLY A 79 -3.78 -3.14 -6.70
CA GLY A 79 -3.95 -3.33 -5.26
C GLY A 79 -2.64 -3.54 -4.50
N ALA A 80 -1.52 -3.08 -5.04
CA ALA A 80 -0.19 -3.22 -4.45
C ALA A 80 0.07 -2.21 -3.32
N TYR A 81 -0.84 -2.15 -2.35
CA TYR A 81 -0.80 -1.22 -1.22
C TYR A 81 -1.46 -1.84 0.01
N HIS A 82 -1.26 -1.20 1.17
CA HIS A 82 -1.96 -1.56 2.40
C HIS A 82 -3.08 -0.59 2.73
N CYS A 83 -2.91 0.68 2.41
CA CYS A 83 -3.84 1.71 2.82
C CYS A 83 -3.96 2.79 1.74
N ILE A 84 -5.19 3.24 1.48
CA ILE A 84 -5.48 4.46 0.73
C ILE A 84 -6.10 5.47 1.68
N LEU A 85 -5.49 6.62 1.76
CA LEU A 85 -5.94 7.71 2.62
C LEU A 85 -7.08 8.51 1.99
N PHE A 86 -7.68 9.37 2.79
CA PHE A 86 -8.81 10.23 2.41
C PHE A 86 -8.57 11.12 1.19
N ASP A 87 -7.31 11.43 0.90
CA ASP A 87 -6.90 12.26 -0.24
C ASP A 87 -6.36 11.46 -1.44
N GLY A 88 -6.47 10.14 -1.40
CA GLY A 88 -5.95 9.23 -2.41
C GLY A 88 -4.48 8.85 -2.26
N SER A 89 -3.80 9.35 -1.22
CA SER A 89 -2.42 8.96 -0.93
C SER A 89 -2.33 7.48 -0.55
N ILE A 90 -1.22 6.86 -0.88
CA ILE A 90 -1.00 5.42 -0.71
C ILE A 90 0.04 5.18 0.38
N ILE A 91 -0.24 4.21 1.26
CA ILE A 91 0.74 3.66 2.20
C ILE A 91 0.99 2.19 1.86
N ARG A 92 2.25 1.85 1.81
CA ARG A 92 2.71 0.48 1.58
C ARG A 92 3.90 0.17 2.47
N VAL A 93 3.91 -1.00 3.09
CA VAL A 93 4.99 -1.47 3.95
C VAL A 93 5.58 -2.77 3.40
N PHE A 94 6.86 -2.95 3.66
CA PHE A 94 7.58 -4.17 3.32
C PHE A 94 8.63 -4.45 4.38
N PHE A 95 8.63 -5.68 4.90
CA PHE A 95 9.62 -6.16 5.85
C PHE A 95 10.10 -7.55 5.44
N LYS A 96 11.39 -7.76 5.45
CA LYS A 96 12.00 -9.06 5.17
C LYS A 96 12.88 -9.48 6.32
N PHE A 97 12.60 -10.66 6.84
CA PHE A 97 13.34 -11.27 7.93
C PHE A 97 14.02 -12.57 7.45
N ARG A 98 15.15 -12.87 8.06
CA ARG A 98 15.80 -14.17 7.96
C ARG A 98 16.14 -14.65 9.36
N LYS A 99 15.65 -15.83 9.75
CA LYS A 99 15.91 -16.41 11.09
C LYS A 99 15.66 -15.39 12.20
N ASN A 100 14.54 -14.70 12.13
CA ASN A 100 14.12 -13.68 13.08
C ASN A 100 14.99 -12.40 13.11
N ILE A 101 15.84 -12.19 12.11
CA ILE A 101 16.67 -10.99 11.95
C ILE A 101 16.09 -10.16 10.80
N LEU A 102 15.85 -8.87 11.05
CA LEU A 102 15.39 -7.93 10.03
C LEU A 102 16.51 -7.70 9.01
N LEU A 103 16.25 -7.99 7.74
CA LEU A 103 17.18 -7.77 6.63
C LEU A 103 16.85 -6.53 5.82
N GLN A 104 15.57 -6.24 5.66
CA GLN A 104 15.10 -5.14 4.84
C GLN A 104 13.78 -4.62 5.37
N GLU A 105 13.65 -3.30 5.38
CA GLU A 105 12.41 -2.61 5.66
C GLU A 105 12.16 -1.51 4.63
N SER A 106 10.91 -1.25 4.34
CA SER A 106 10.50 -0.14 3.50
C SER A 106 9.12 0.34 3.92
N LEU A 107 9.04 1.63 4.16
CA LEU A 107 7.77 2.33 4.34
C LEU A 107 7.64 3.33 3.20
N LEU A 108 6.64 3.13 2.37
CA LEU A 108 6.31 4.02 1.28
C LEU A 108 5.06 4.82 1.62
N TYR A 109 5.21 6.13 1.67
CA TYR A 109 4.10 7.07 1.60
C TYR A 109 4.12 7.74 0.23
N TRP A 110 3.04 7.59 -0.48
CA TRP A 110 2.90 8.09 -1.84
C TRP A 110 1.73 9.04 -1.94
N PRO A 111 1.97 10.33 -1.98
CA PRO A 111 0.89 11.29 -2.11
C PRO A 111 0.16 11.08 -3.44
N SER A 112 -1.15 11.26 -3.41
CA SER A 112 -1.92 11.27 -4.67
C SER A 112 -1.34 12.34 -5.60
N PRO A 113 -1.04 11.99 -6.85
CA PRO A 113 -0.55 12.96 -7.82
C PRO A 113 -1.61 14.00 -8.21
N ILE A 114 -2.85 13.75 -7.84
CA ILE A 114 -4.01 14.59 -8.14
C ILE A 114 -4.63 15.05 -6.83
N LEU A 115 -5.06 16.31 -6.79
CA LEU A 115 -5.84 16.82 -5.70
C LEU A 115 -7.29 16.38 -5.86
N ILE A 116 -7.75 15.52 -4.95
CA ILE A 116 -9.14 15.08 -4.87
C ILE A 116 -9.78 15.79 -3.69
N PRO A 117 -10.84 16.59 -3.89
CA PRO A 117 -11.56 17.22 -2.79
C PRO A 117 -12.14 16.19 -1.82
N GLU A 118 -12.04 16.46 -0.54
CA GLU A 118 -12.54 15.54 0.50
C GLU A 118 -14.06 15.35 0.38
N GLU A 119 -14.79 16.38 -0.03
CA GLU A 119 -16.24 16.33 -0.26
C GLU A 119 -16.59 15.26 -1.31
N ASP A 120 -15.81 15.17 -2.40
CA ASP A 120 -16.04 14.18 -3.45
C ASP A 120 -15.73 12.77 -2.95
N VAL A 121 -14.72 12.60 -2.09
CA VAL A 121 -14.41 11.32 -1.45
C VAL A 121 -15.53 10.90 -0.49
N ASP A 122 -16.08 11.83 0.27
CA ASP A 122 -17.17 11.56 1.21
C ASP A 122 -18.48 11.22 0.50
N GLU A 123 -18.77 11.88 -0.63
CA GLU A 123 -19.99 11.66 -1.41
C GLU A 123 -19.93 10.39 -2.26
N LEU A 124 -18.82 10.17 -2.96
CA LEU A 124 -18.70 9.09 -3.95
C LEU A 124 -18.00 7.83 -3.43
N GLY A 125 -17.22 7.98 -2.36
CA GLY A 125 -16.22 7.01 -1.95
C GLY A 125 -14.89 7.17 -2.68
N ILE A 126 -13.80 6.74 -2.06
CA ILE A 126 -12.44 6.98 -2.58
C ILE A 126 -12.21 6.34 -3.97
N ARG A 127 -12.73 5.15 -4.20
CA ARG A 127 -12.55 4.45 -5.51
C ARG A 127 -13.21 5.21 -6.64
N GLU A 128 -14.45 5.61 -6.45
CA GLU A 128 -15.21 6.33 -7.44
C GLU A 128 -14.61 7.72 -7.69
N ALA A 129 -14.23 8.43 -6.64
CA ALA A 129 -13.58 9.73 -6.74
C ALA A 129 -12.26 9.65 -7.50
N VAL A 130 -11.39 8.70 -7.17
CA VAL A 130 -10.12 8.49 -7.88
C VAL A 130 -10.38 8.18 -9.35
N ASN A 131 -11.28 7.27 -9.66
CA ASN A 131 -11.60 6.91 -11.05
C ASN A 131 -12.14 8.10 -11.85
N MET A 132 -13.03 8.88 -11.26
CA MET A 132 -13.59 10.07 -11.89
C MET A 132 -12.51 11.10 -12.24
N TYR A 133 -11.65 11.44 -11.29
CA TYR A 133 -10.59 12.42 -11.51
C TYR A 133 -9.55 11.95 -12.51
N PHE A 134 -9.19 10.67 -12.51
CA PHE A 134 -8.26 10.12 -13.50
C PHE A 134 -8.86 10.05 -14.90
N SER A 135 -10.12 9.71 -15.02
CA SER A 135 -10.84 9.71 -16.32
C SER A 135 -10.92 11.12 -16.91
N ASP A 136 -11.22 12.12 -16.10
CA ASP A 136 -11.29 13.53 -16.51
C ASP A 136 -9.96 14.03 -17.07
N ILE A 137 -8.83 13.65 -16.48
CA ILE A 137 -7.50 14.03 -16.98
C ILE A 137 -7.27 13.50 -18.39
N ASN A 138 -7.62 12.25 -18.63
CA ASN A 138 -7.38 11.59 -19.91
C ASN A 138 -8.33 12.08 -21.01
N ILE A 139 -9.57 12.43 -20.66
CA ILE A 139 -10.62 12.78 -21.64
C ILE A 139 -10.64 14.28 -21.96
N LEU A 140 -10.45 15.14 -20.98
CA LEU A 140 -10.72 16.56 -21.10
C LEU A 140 -9.49 17.43 -21.21
N ASN A 141 -8.28 16.86 -21.18
CA ASN A 141 -7.01 17.61 -21.22
C ASN A 141 -6.97 18.75 -20.15
N ARG A 142 -7.69 18.57 -19.03
CA ARG A 142 -7.73 19.54 -17.94
C ARG A 142 -6.40 19.56 -17.21
N LYS A 143 -5.90 20.74 -16.93
CA LYS A 143 -4.80 20.95 -16.00
C LYS A 143 -5.29 20.63 -14.59
N VAL A 144 -5.10 19.39 -14.16
CA VAL A 144 -5.30 19.02 -12.77
C VAL A 144 -4.08 19.43 -11.97
N ALA A 145 -4.30 19.98 -10.78
CA ALA A 145 -3.19 20.33 -9.90
C ALA A 145 -2.46 19.05 -9.47
N MET A 146 -1.24 18.89 -9.96
CA MET A 146 -0.37 17.79 -9.61
C MET A 146 0.39 18.11 -8.33
N ARG A 147 0.43 17.18 -7.39
CA ARG A 147 1.30 17.28 -6.22
C ARG A 147 2.71 16.87 -6.62
N SER A 148 3.68 17.67 -6.19
CA SER A 148 5.07 17.24 -6.30
C SER A 148 5.31 16.05 -5.36
N PRO A 149 5.96 14.99 -5.82
CA PRO A 149 6.38 13.92 -4.92
C PRO A 149 7.33 14.49 -3.86
N PHE A 150 7.16 14.06 -2.63
CA PHE A 150 8.14 14.38 -1.58
C PHE A 150 9.49 13.74 -1.96
N ARG A 151 10.51 14.54 -1.97
CA ARG A 151 11.89 14.08 -2.11
C ARG A 151 12.47 13.72 -0.77
#